data_a3106c26d4f3be000b6684f8ef594557
#
_entry.id   a3106c26d4f3be000b6684f8ef594557
#
_cell.length_a   1.000
_cell.length_b   1.000
_cell.length_c   1.000
_cell.angle_alpha   90.00
_cell.angle_beta   90.00
_cell.angle_gamma   90.00
#
_symmetry.space_group_name_H-M   'P 1'
#
loop_
_entity.id
_entity.type
_entity.pdbx_description
1 polymer ?
#
loop_
_entity_poly.entity_id
_entity_poly.type
_entity_poly.pdbx_seq_one_letter_code
_entity_poly.pdbx_strand_id
1 'polypeptide(L)'
;RQAIQYAINKQELADTLLYGNVNVGTTILPTGDYACPLPPSEYSVDKANALLDEAGWTLGTDGIREKDGKKLELKITSTSGNLLREQTEQVLAEMLKAVGINLVIENVPSDVLFAGWSSDGLRKHGRFDIVLYTTGPYQDPDSHLFSNYHSTSIPTAENEGSGSNYSRWVNPEFDAAIDEAA
;
A
#
# COMPACT_ATOMS: atom_id res chain seq x y z
N ARG A 1 6.00 0.67 8.22
CA ARG A 1 5.82 0.62 6.76
C ARG A 1 7.04 0.01 6.05
N GLN A 2 8.27 0.45 6.36
CA GLN A 2 9.50 -0.10 5.75
C GLN A 2 9.64 -1.61 5.98
N ALA A 3 9.36 -2.11 7.18
CA ALA A 3 9.39 -3.54 7.48
C ALA A 3 8.46 -4.35 6.57
N ILE A 4 7.24 -3.84 6.31
CA ILE A 4 6.30 -4.48 5.38
C ILE A 4 6.87 -4.54 3.95
N GLN A 5 7.55 -3.49 3.49
CA GLN A 5 8.19 -3.50 2.17
C GLN A 5 9.28 -4.58 2.05
N TYR A 6 10.10 -4.76 3.11
CA TYR A 6 11.10 -5.82 3.15
C TYR A 6 10.49 -7.23 3.28
N ALA A 7 9.31 -7.36 3.90
CA ALA A 7 8.64 -8.64 4.10
C ALA A 7 7.91 -9.16 2.85
N ILE A 8 7.65 -8.32 1.84
CA ILE A 8 6.90 -8.70 0.64
C ILE A 8 7.85 -9.00 -0.52
N ASN A 9 7.85 -10.26 -0.98
CA ASN A 9 8.54 -10.69 -2.19
C ASN A 9 7.68 -10.37 -3.42
N LYS A 10 7.88 -9.20 -4.00
CA LYS A 10 7.10 -8.74 -5.16
C LYS A 10 7.35 -9.58 -6.41
N GLN A 11 8.57 -10.12 -6.57
CA GLN A 11 8.89 -10.98 -7.70
C GLN A 11 8.13 -12.30 -7.61
N GLU A 12 8.04 -12.89 -6.43
CA GLU A 12 7.25 -14.11 -6.20
C GLU A 12 5.76 -13.90 -6.50
N LEU A 13 5.19 -12.75 -6.13
CA LEU A 13 3.82 -12.38 -6.51
C LEU A 13 3.64 -12.32 -8.03
N ALA A 14 4.59 -11.69 -8.74
CA ALA A 14 4.55 -11.62 -10.20
C ALA A 14 4.67 -12.99 -10.86
N ASP A 15 5.56 -13.84 -10.37
CA ASP A 15 5.83 -15.16 -10.94
C ASP A 15 4.68 -16.14 -10.67
N THR A 16 4.14 -16.14 -9.45
CA THR A 16 3.11 -17.12 -9.02
C THR A 16 1.71 -16.76 -9.47
N LEU A 17 1.31 -15.49 -9.35
CA LEU A 17 -0.06 -15.05 -9.64
C LEU A 17 -0.22 -14.50 -11.07
N LEU A 18 0.85 -14.00 -11.67
CA LEU A 18 0.82 -13.37 -13.00
C LEU A 18 1.72 -14.12 -14.00
N TYR A 19 2.17 -15.33 -13.63
CA TYR A 19 2.95 -16.24 -14.48
C TYR A 19 4.22 -15.61 -15.07
N GLY A 20 4.83 -14.66 -14.36
CA GLY A 20 6.01 -13.93 -14.82
C GLY A 20 5.78 -13.00 -16.01
N ASN A 21 4.53 -12.76 -16.42
CA ASN A 21 4.19 -11.93 -17.59
C ASN A 21 4.15 -10.42 -17.29
N VAL A 22 4.58 -10.00 -16.11
CA VAL A 22 4.59 -8.60 -15.69
C VAL A 22 5.95 -8.23 -15.09
N ASN A 23 6.33 -6.98 -15.27
CA ASN A 23 7.49 -6.42 -14.58
C ASN A 23 7.09 -5.90 -13.21
N VAL A 24 7.92 -6.15 -12.21
CA VAL A 24 7.75 -5.55 -10.89
C VAL A 24 8.07 -4.06 -10.98
N GLY A 25 7.11 -3.22 -10.64
CA GLY A 25 7.31 -1.78 -10.58
C GLY A 25 8.31 -1.40 -9.48
N THR A 26 9.28 -0.57 -9.83
CA THR A 26 10.35 -0.11 -8.93
C THR A 26 10.08 1.28 -8.36
N THR A 27 9.22 2.04 -9.01
CA THR A 27 8.84 3.41 -8.65
C THR A 27 7.34 3.63 -8.81
N ILE A 28 6.88 4.80 -8.38
CA ILE A 28 5.48 5.26 -8.60
C ILE A 28 5.19 5.63 -10.06
N LEU A 29 6.24 5.81 -10.88
CA LEU A 29 6.19 5.95 -12.34
C LEU A 29 6.98 4.80 -12.98
N PRO A 30 6.41 3.57 -13.05
CA PRO A 30 7.21 2.38 -13.41
C PRO A 30 7.50 2.26 -14.91
N THR A 31 6.82 3.01 -15.75
CA THR A 31 6.91 2.92 -17.24
C THR A 31 6.85 4.30 -17.88
N GLY A 32 7.25 4.38 -19.15
CA GLY A 32 7.24 5.61 -19.95
C GLY A 32 8.52 6.43 -19.80
N ASP A 33 8.53 7.60 -20.42
CA ASP A 33 9.72 8.48 -20.52
C ASP A 33 10.15 9.07 -19.17
N TYR A 34 9.27 9.08 -18.19
CA TYR A 34 9.50 9.57 -16.84
C TYR A 34 9.84 8.46 -15.83
N ALA A 35 9.99 7.23 -16.30
CA ALA A 35 10.38 6.13 -15.41
C ALA A 35 11.79 6.33 -14.87
N CYS A 36 11.92 6.34 -13.55
CA CYS A 36 13.23 6.37 -12.91
C CYS A 36 13.77 4.94 -12.78
N PRO A 37 14.95 4.60 -13.31
CA PRO A 37 15.52 3.26 -13.25
C PRO A 37 16.12 2.97 -11.87
N LEU A 38 15.27 2.85 -10.86
CA LEU A 38 15.69 2.43 -9.53
C LEU A 38 15.79 0.90 -9.46
N PRO A 39 16.67 0.36 -8.62
CA PRO A 39 16.69 -1.07 -8.37
C PRO A 39 15.38 -1.52 -7.71
N PRO A 40 14.95 -2.78 -7.92
CA PRO A 40 13.82 -3.34 -7.19
C PRO A 40 13.99 -3.19 -5.68
N SER A 41 12.88 -2.99 -4.98
CA SER A 41 12.90 -2.99 -3.51
C SER A 41 13.38 -4.35 -3.02
N GLU A 42 14.36 -4.33 -2.10
CA GLU A 42 14.93 -5.55 -1.54
C GLU A 42 13.86 -6.33 -0.77
N TYR A 43 13.85 -7.65 -0.99
CA TYR A 43 13.14 -8.59 -0.13
C TYR A 43 14.10 -9.14 0.92
N SER A 44 13.79 -9.00 2.19
CA SER A 44 14.61 -9.51 3.29
C SER A 44 13.78 -9.66 4.57
N VAL A 45 13.47 -10.89 4.91
CA VAL A 45 12.79 -11.24 6.17
C VAL A 45 13.61 -10.78 7.38
N ASP A 46 14.94 -10.90 7.32
CA ASP A 46 15.82 -10.48 8.41
C ASP A 46 15.77 -8.98 8.66
N LYS A 47 15.80 -8.16 7.59
CA LYS A 47 15.67 -6.71 7.73
C LYS A 47 14.28 -6.30 8.21
N ALA A 48 13.23 -6.99 7.74
CA ALA A 48 11.89 -6.76 8.23
C ALA A 48 11.78 -7.03 9.73
N ASN A 49 12.31 -8.16 10.19
CA ASN A 49 12.35 -8.52 11.61
C ASN A 49 13.15 -7.51 12.43
N ALA A 50 14.35 -7.12 11.99
CA ALA A 50 15.18 -6.15 12.68
C ALA A 50 14.47 -4.79 12.86
N LEU A 51 13.79 -4.30 11.84
CA LEU A 51 13.00 -3.07 11.92
C LEU A 51 11.80 -3.16 12.85
N LEU A 52 11.16 -4.33 12.92
CA LEU A 52 10.05 -4.57 13.85
C LEU A 52 10.55 -4.64 15.29
N ASP A 53 11.70 -5.30 15.52
CA ASP A 53 12.35 -5.37 16.84
C ASP A 53 12.78 -3.98 17.31
N GLU A 54 13.43 -3.19 16.44
CA GLU A 54 13.83 -1.80 16.72
C GLU A 54 12.62 -0.91 17.04
N ALA A 55 11.49 -1.15 16.38
CA ALA A 55 10.23 -0.45 16.66
C ALA A 55 9.54 -0.93 17.96
N GLY A 56 10.10 -1.93 18.66
CA GLY A 56 9.59 -2.47 19.92
C GLY A 56 8.48 -3.50 19.77
N TRP A 57 8.30 -4.07 18.57
CA TRP A 57 7.37 -5.17 18.34
C TRP A 57 8.05 -6.51 18.60
N THR A 58 7.78 -7.16 19.71
CA THR A 58 8.38 -8.45 20.11
C THR A 58 7.51 -9.63 19.65
N LEU A 59 8.15 -10.74 19.27
CA LEU A 59 7.43 -11.94 18.84
C LEU A 59 6.73 -12.61 20.02
N GLY A 60 5.42 -12.77 19.93
CA GLY A 60 4.60 -13.47 20.91
C GLY A 60 4.70 -15.00 20.78
N THR A 61 4.14 -15.72 21.74
CA THR A 61 4.16 -17.19 21.80
C THR A 61 3.34 -17.85 20.70
N ASP A 62 2.40 -17.11 20.12
CA ASP A 62 1.57 -17.54 18.98
C ASP A 62 2.17 -17.18 17.62
N GLY A 63 3.38 -16.63 17.60
CA GLY A 63 4.07 -16.22 16.40
C GLY A 63 3.65 -14.85 15.87
N ILE A 64 2.73 -14.15 16.53
CA ILE A 64 2.33 -12.78 16.18
C ILE A 64 3.07 -11.81 17.10
N ARG A 65 3.59 -10.73 16.51
CA ARG A 65 4.28 -9.69 17.28
C ARG A 65 3.32 -8.88 18.11
N GLU A 66 3.81 -8.43 19.26
CA GLU A 66 3.03 -7.60 20.17
C GLU A 66 3.88 -6.45 20.74
N LYS A 67 3.20 -5.35 21.04
CA LYS A 67 3.76 -4.16 21.70
C LYS A 67 2.70 -3.53 22.59
N ASP A 68 3.07 -3.20 23.81
CA ASP A 68 2.18 -2.57 24.81
C ASP A 68 0.85 -3.34 24.99
N GLY A 69 0.92 -4.68 24.99
CA GLY A 69 -0.23 -5.57 25.12
C GLY A 69 -1.15 -5.65 23.89
N LYS A 70 -0.74 -5.09 22.76
CA LYS A 70 -1.48 -5.14 21.49
C LYS A 70 -0.74 -5.99 20.47
N LYS A 71 -1.48 -6.89 19.81
CA LYS A 71 -0.94 -7.68 18.68
C LYS A 71 -0.77 -6.81 17.45
N LEU A 72 0.25 -7.12 16.65
CA LEU A 72 0.46 -6.50 15.36
C LEU A 72 -0.50 -7.14 14.35
N GLU A 73 -1.69 -6.60 14.33
CA GLU A 73 -2.76 -6.98 13.42
C GLU A 73 -3.08 -5.81 12.49
N LEU A 74 -3.15 -6.07 11.19
CA LEU A 74 -3.48 -5.10 10.16
C LEU A 74 -4.63 -5.64 9.32
N LYS A 75 -5.51 -4.74 8.86
CA LYS A 75 -6.59 -5.06 7.94
C LYS A 75 -6.19 -4.70 6.52
N ILE A 76 -6.33 -5.67 5.60
CA ILE A 76 -6.28 -5.40 4.17
C ILE A 76 -7.68 -5.43 3.61
N THR A 77 -8.00 -4.43 2.79
CA THR A 77 -9.30 -4.28 2.17
C THR A 77 -9.15 -4.15 0.66
N SER A 78 -9.95 -4.91 -0.07
CA SER A 78 -10.07 -4.84 -1.52
C SER A 78 -11.53 -4.99 -1.94
N THR A 79 -11.78 -5.07 -3.25
CA THR A 79 -13.13 -5.38 -3.75
C THR A 79 -13.37 -6.87 -3.73
N SER A 80 -14.49 -7.28 -3.13
CA SER A 80 -14.94 -8.68 -3.16
C SER A 80 -15.26 -9.15 -4.58
N GLY A 81 -15.04 -10.44 -4.85
CA GLY A 81 -15.34 -11.09 -6.12
C GLY A 81 -14.27 -10.90 -7.21
N ASN A 82 -13.10 -10.35 -6.88
CA ASN A 82 -11.96 -10.30 -7.77
C ASN A 82 -10.93 -11.35 -7.36
N LEU A 83 -10.92 -12.49 -8.06
CA LEU A 83 -10.11 -13.65 -7.73
C LEU A 83 -8.61 -13.32 -7.62
N LEU A 84 -8.07 -12.51 -8.54
CA LEU A 84 -6.64 -12.15 -8.51
C LEU A 84 -6.30 -11.35 -7.25
N ARG A 85 -7.14 -10.41 -6.84
CA ARG A 85 -6.94 -9.63 -5.61
C ARG A 85 -7.04 -10.52 -4.38
N GLU A 86 -8.06 -11.38 -4.32
CA GLU A 86 -8.25 -12.31 -3.22
C GLU A 86 -7.06 -13.28 -3.07
N GLN A 87 -6.53 -13.80 -4.18
CA GLN A 87 -5.30 -14.61 -4.16
C GLN A 87 -4.08 -13.80 -3.73
N THR A 88 -3.95 -12.56 -4.19
CA THR A 88 -2.85 -11.67 -3.78
C THR A 88 -2.88 -11.43 -2.28
N GLU A 89 -4.05 -11.18 -1.70
CA GLU A 89 -4.22 -10.97 -0.25
C GLU A 89 -3.82 -12.20 0.57
N GLN A 90 -4.14 -13.40 0.09
CA GLN A 90 -3.74 -14.64 0.76
C GLN A 90 -2.20 -14.80 0.77
N VAL A 91 -1.54 -14.55 -0.37
CA VAL A 91 -0.08 -14.62 -0.44
C VAL A 91 0.57 -13.55 0.43
N LEU A 92 0.04 -12.32 0.44
CA LEU A 92 0.51 -11.26 1.34
C LEU A 92 0.34 -11.63 2.81
N ALA A 93 -0.77 -12.28 3.18
CA ALA A 93 -1.00 -12.72 4.55
C ALA A 93 0.05 -13.74 5.01
N GLU A 94 0.41 -14.72 4.16
CA GLU A 94 1.46 -15.69 4.48
C GLU A 94 2.85 -15.02 4.58
N MET A 95 3.19 -14.09 3.66
CA MET A 95 4.46 -13.37 3.71
C MET A 95 4.57 -12.52 4.98
N LEU A 96 3.51 -11.81 5.37
CA LEU A 96 3.50 -10.97 6.57
C LEU A 96 3.50 -11.79 7.86
N LYS A 97 2.84 -12.93 7.86
CA LYS A 97 2.87 -13.90 8.96
C LYS A 97 4.28 -14.39 9.26
N ALA A 98 5.12 -14.59 8.23
CA ALA A 98 6.51 -15.00 8.39
C ALA A 98 7.36 -14.01 9.22
N VAL A 99 6.93 -12.74 9.32
CA VAL A 99 7.56 -11.72 10.16
C VAL A 99 6.73 -11.35 11.39
N GLY A 100 5.70 -12.14 11.71
CA GLY A 100 4.87 -11.96 12.89
C GLY A 100 3.78 -10.89 12.78
N ILE A 101 3.35 -10.55 11.56
CA ILE A 101 2.23 -9.63 11.31
C ILE A 101 1.00 -10.46 10.96
N ASN A 102 -0.09 -10.31 11.71
CA ASN A 102 -1.39 -10.87 11.37
C ASN A 102 -2.11 -9.97 10.36
N LEU A 103 -2.34 -10.44 9.14
CA LEU A 103 -3.10 -9.72 8.13
C LEU A 103 -4.52 -10.27 8.04
N VAL A 104 -5.50 -9.44 8.41
CA VAL A 104 -6.93 -9.76 8.35
C VAL A 104 -7.51 -9.25 7.04
N ILE A 105 -8.10 -10.13 6.24
CA ILE A 105 -8.70 -9.79 4.95
C ILE A 105 -10.17 -9.41 5.18
N GLU A 106 -10.52 -8.16 4.85
CA GLU A 106 -11.89 -7.61 4.97
C GLU A 106 -12.31 -6.98 3.64
N ASN A 107 -12.72 -7.79 2.67
CA ASN A 107 -13.15 -7.30 1.36
C ASN A 107 -14.60 -6.79 1.37
N VAL A 108 -14.83 -5.72 0.60
CA VAL A 108 -16.12 -5.05 0.50
C VAL A 108 -16.56 -4.94 -0.97
N PRO A 109 -17.86 -4.72 -1.25
CA PRO A 109 -18.33 -4.37 -2.60
C PRO A 109 -17.61 -3.14 -3.17
N SER A 110 -17.45 -3.09 -4.49
CA SER A 110 -16.71 -2.02 -5.16
C SER A 110 -17.33 -0.64 -4.96
N ASP A 111 -18.65 -0.56 -4.88
CA ASP A 111 -19.40 0.66 -4.62
C ASP A 111 -19.19 1.20 -3.19
N VAL A 112 -18.86 0.33 -2.23
CA VAL A 112 -18.47 0.72 -0.87
C VAL A 112 -17.02 1.21 -0.83
N LEU A 113 -16.09 0.47 -1.47
CA LEU A 113 -14.67 0.84 -1.46
C LEU A 113 -14.43 2.16 -2.20
N PHE A 114 -15.05 2.33 -3.36
CA PHE A 114 -14.83 3.46 -4.27
C PHE A 114 -15.86 4.57 -4.16
N ALA A 115 -16.80 4.50 -3.23
CA ALA A 115 -17.76 5.57 -2.98
C ALA A 115 -17.07 6.93 -2.79
N GLY A 116 -17.79 8.00 -3.11
CA GLY A 116 -17.34 9.37 -2.90
C GLY A 116 -17.29 9.72 -1.40
N TRP A 117 -16.75 10.90 -1.11
CA TRP A 117 -16.69 11.42 0.27
C TRP A 117 -18.08 11.53 0.90
N SER A 118 -19.03 12.14 0.19
CA SER A 118 -20.43 12.34 0.65
C SER A 118 -21.21 11.04 0.85
N SER A 119 -20.78 9.95 0.21
CA SER A 119 -21.36 8.62 0.36
C SER A 119 -20.56 7.73 1.31
N ASP A 120 -19.75 8.33 2.17
CA ASP A 120 -18.97 7.66 3.21
C ASP A 120 -17.98 6.60 2.68
N GLY A 121 -17.41 6.83 1.48
CA GLY A 121 -16.52 5.91 0.80
C GLY A 121 -15.30 5.54 1.65
N LEU A 122 -15.10 4.25 1.84
CA LEU A 122 -14.09 3.69 2.74
C LEU A 122 -12.68 4.21 2.42
N ARG A 123 -12.30 4.21 1.13
CA ARG A 123 -11.01 4.68 0.65
C ARG A 123 -10.83 6.19 0.88
N LYS A 124 -11.84 6.99 0.59
CA LYS A 124 -11.83 8.45 0.77
C LYS A 124 -11.63 8.85 2.23
N HIS A 125 -12.28 8.14 3.14
CA HIS A 125 -12.17 8.40 4.58
C HIS A 125 -10.95 7.73 5.22
N GLY A 126 -10.16 6.94 4.50
CA GLY A 126 -8.95 6.28 5.00
C GLY A 126 -9.24 5.22 6.06
N ARG A 127 -10.36 4.50 5.96
CA ARG A 127 -10.77 3.46 6.93
C ARG A 127 -10.21 2.10 6.56
N PHE A 128 -8.90 2.01 6.47
CA PHE A 128 -8.15 0.79 6.17
C PHE A 128 -6.73 0.93 6.73
N ASP A 129 -6.07 -0.19 6.98
CA ASP A 129 -4.63 -0.20 7.23
C ASP A 129 -3.87 -0.38 5.91
N ILE A 130 -4.34 -1.32 5.09
CA ILE A 130 -3.84 -1.58 3.73
C ILE A 130 -5.04 -1.64 2.78
N VAL A 131 -4.92 -1.03 1.60
CA VAL A 131 -5.92 -1.12 0.55
C VAL A 131 -5.29 -1.62 -0.74
N LEU A 132 -5.92 -2.63 -1.35
CA LEU A 132 -5.47 -3.22 -2.61
C LEU A 132 -6.47 -2.95 -3.73
N TYR A 133 -6.04 -2.26 -4.77
CA TYR A 133 -6.84 -2.04 -5.96
C TYR A 133 -5.95 -1.75 -7.18
N THR A 134 -6.53 -1.83 -8.36
CA THR A 134 -5.85 -1.53 -9.61
C THR A 134 -6.13 -0.09 -10.01
N THR A 135 -5.09 0.65 -10.39
CA THR A 135 -5.22 1.95 -11.04
C THR A 135 -5.03 1.79 -12.55
N GLY A 136 -5.64 2.67 -13.32
CA GLY A 136 -5.39 2.76 -14.76
C GLY A 136 -4.05 3.46 -15.04
N PRO A 137 -3.57 3.38 -16.30
CA PRO A 137 -2.44 4.19 -16.74
C PRO A 137 -2.78 5.68 -16.63
N TYR A 138 -1.80 6.47 -16.32
CA TYR A 138 -1.88 7.93 -16.32
C TYR A 138 -1.21 8.46 -17.60
N GLN A 139 -1.79 9.50 -18.17
CA GLN A 139 -1.28 10.13 -19.38
C GLN A 139 -0.28 11.25 -19.05
N ASP A 140 -0.50 11.89 -17.89
CA ASP A 140 0.30 12.99 -17.41
C ASP A 140 0.88 12.66 -16.03
N PRO A 141 2.22 12.56 -15.90
CA PRO A 141 2.88 12.27 -14.64
C PRO A 141 2.62 13.31 -13.56
N ASP A 142 2.56 14.59 -13.91
CA ASP A 142 2.35 15.67 -12.96
C ASP A 142 0.99 15.54 -12.27
N SER A 143 -0.08 15.47 -13.03
CA SER A 143 -1.44 15.25 -12.49
C SER A 143 -1.53 13.99 -11.64
N HIS A 144 -0.82 12.91 -12.03
CA HIS A 144 -0.79 11.68 -11.27
C HIS A 144 -0.07 11.84 -9.93
N LEU A 145 1.11 12.44 -9.94
CA LEU A 145 1.93 12.64 -8.74
C LEU A 145 1.23 13.60 -7.78
N PHE A 146 0.73 14.73 -8.27
CA PHE A 146 -0.01 15.70 -7.47
C PHE A 146 -1.25 15.07 -6.84
N SER A 147 -2.11 14.43 -7.64
CA SER A 147 -3.38 13.88 -7.14
C SER A 147 -3.21 12.77 -6.11
N ASN A 148 -2.18 11.92 -6.26
CA ASN A 148 -2.05 10.72 -5.44
C ASN A 148 -1.05 10.85 -4.29
N TYR A 149 -0.14 11.83 -4.33
CA TYR A 149 0.95 11.90 -3.35
C TYR A 149 1.15 13.27 -2.72
N HIS A 150 0.75 14.38 -3.36
CA HIS A 150 0.86 15.71 -2.77
C HIS A 150 0.01 15.82 -1.50
N SER A 151 0.51 16.49 -0.45
CA SER A 151 -0.16 16.55 0.85
C SER A 151 -1.53 17.24 0.80
N THR A 152 -1.69 18.28 -0.04
CA THR A 152 -2.99 18.96 -0.23
C THR A 152 -4.05 18.12 -0.92
N SER A 153 -3.63 16.99 -1.56
CA SER A 153 -4.52 16.01 -2.18
C SER A 153 -5.01 14.92 -1.23
N ILE A 154 -4.75 15.06 0.08
CA ILE A 154 -5.36 14.19 1.10
C ILE A 154 -6.84 14.55 1.21
N PRO A 155 -7.78 13.59 1.04
CA PRO A 155 -9.19 13.84 1.23
C PRO A 155 -9.51 14.21 2.68
N THR A 156 -10.14 15.37 2.89
CA THR A 156 -10.58 15.87 4.20
C THR A 156 -11.99 16.47 4.10
N ALA A 157 -12.57 16.86 5.23
CA ALA A 157 -13.85 17.54 5.24
C ALA A 157 -13.74 18.96 4.62
N GLU A 158 -12.62 19.64 4.83
CA GLU A 158 -12.37 20.99 4.35
C GLU A 158 -12.29 21.07 2.83
N ASN A 159 -11.77 20.02 2.17
CA ASN A 159 -11.69 19.95 0.70
C ASN A 159 -12.79 19.07 0.09
N GLU A 160 -13.84 18.76 0.87
CA GLU A 160 -15.00 17.95 0.45
C GLU A 160 -14.58 16.56 -0.12
N GLY A 161 -13.49 16.01 0.38
CA GLY A 161 -12.95 14.75 -0.07
C GLY A 161 -12.25 14.80 -1.42
N SER A 162 -11.82 15.97 -1.86
CA SER A 162 -11.00 16.12 -3.07
C SER A 162 -9.65 15.44 -2.95
N GLY A 163 -9.03 15.12 -4.10
CA GLY A 163 -7.72 14.45 -4.15
C GLY A 163 -7.79 12.92 -3.95
N SER A 164 -6.65 12.29 -4.07
CA SER A 164 -6.48 10.83 -4.07
C SER A 164 -5.27 10.35 -3.27
N ASN A 165 -4.65 11.21 -2.45
CA ASN A 165 -3.61 10.78 -1.51
C ASN A 165 -4.23 10.00 -0.35
N TYR A 166 -4.72 8.79 -0.67
CA TYR A 166 -5.39 7.91 0.31
C TYR A 166 -4.42 7.34 1.35
N SER A 167 -3.13 7.30 1.02
CA SER A 167 -2.07 6.90 1.96
C SER A 167 -1.87 7.91 3.09
N ARG A 168 -2.40 9.13 2.94
CA ARG A 168 -2.24 10.26 3.84
C ARG A 168 -0.76 10.55 4.12
N TRP A 169 0.06 10.31 3.09
CA TRP A 169 1.49 10.56 3.16
C TRP A 169 1.76 12.07 3.01
N VAL A 170 2.64 12.57 3.84
CA VAL A 170 3.06 13.98 3.84
C VAL A 170 4.58 14.03 3.77
N ASN A 171 5.10 14.71 2.78
CA ASN A 171 6.53 14.97 2.62
C ASN A 171 6.73 16.35 1.98
N PRO A 172 7.15 17.37 2.76
CA PRO A 172 7.31 18.74 2.25
C PRO A 172 8.34 18.87 1.12
N GLU A 173 9.38 18.04 1.09
CA GLU A 173 10.38 18.05 0.01
C GLU A 173 9.78 17.53 -1.30
N PHE A 174 8.94 16.50 -1.20
CA PHE A 174 8.21 15.97 -2.36
C PHE A 174 7.18 16.97 -2.86
N ASP A 175 6.41 17.59 -1.96
CA ASP A 175 5.40 18.59 -2.31
C ASP A 175 6.07 19.75 -3.07
N ALA A 176 7.18 20.28 -2.54
CA ALA A 176 7.93 21.37 -3.19
C ALA A 176 8.48 20.97 -4.57
N ALA A 177 8.95 19.72 -4.73
CA ALA A 177 9.46 19.24 -6.02
C ALA A 177 8.34 19.13 -7.07
N ILE A 178 7.14 18.72 -6.67
CA ILE A 178 5.97 18.66 -7.57
C ILE A 178 5.51 20.09 -7.93
N ASP A 179 5.45 21.00 -6.97
CA ASP A 179 5.06 22.40 -7.23
C ASP A 179 6.06 23.11 -8.17
N GLU A 180 7.35 22.75 -8.11
CA GLU A 180 8.37 23.31 -9.03
C GLU A 180 8.28 22.70 -10.44
N ALA A 181 7.78 21.47 -10.55
CA ALA A 181 7.68 20.74 -11.84
C ALA A 181 6.42 21.11 -12.64
N ALA A 182 5.42 21.72 -12.02
CA ALA A 182 4.15 22.13 -12.63
C ALA A 182 4.32 23.46 -13.39
#